data_ff54299af4b79d6e685899c58ea4ed80
#
_entry.id   ff54299af4b79d6e685899c58ea4ed80
#
_cell.length_a   1.000
_cell.length_b   1.000
_cell.length_c   1.000
_cell.angle_alpha   90.00
_cell.angle_beta   90.00
_cell.angle_gamma   90.00
#
_symmetry.space_group_name_H-M   'P 1'
#
loop_
_entity.id
_entity.type
_entity.pdbx_description
1 polymer ?
#
loop_
_entity_poly.entity_id
_entity_poly.type
_entity_poly.pdbx_seq_one_letter_code
_entity_poly.pdbx_strand_id
1 'polypeptide(L)'
;MKRVLSGLQPSGQLHLGNYAGAIKQFVDLQHDHEMFVFVASYHALTTIKDPAELRANIRQVVIDYLAFGLDADLPQVNIYLQQDVPAVTELTWLLSCVCPKSQMDKATTYKDKVAKGISASVGLFTYPILQAADILGVDPDIVPVGEDQRQHVEITRDLAQRFNHAYASEDDPVFKVPDVMVRADAGDLPGLDGEKMSTSYGNINDPFLP
;
A
#
# COMPACT_ATOMS: atom_id res chain seq x y z
N MET A 1 16.62 -13.83 -6.35
CA MET A 1 16.25 -12.79 -5.35
C MET A 1 14.79 -13.00 -4.98
N LYS A 2 14.38 -12.70 -3.75
CA LYS A 2 12.96 -12.64 -3.41
C LYS A 2 12.35 -11.36 -3.94
N ARG A 3 11.10 -11.44 -4.41
CA ARG A 3 10.35 -10.28 -4.89
C ARG A 3 9.62 -9.61 -3.73
N VAL A 4 9.74 -8.29 -3.65
CA VAL A 4 9.14 -7.46 -2.62
C VAL A 4 8.25 -6.42 -3.28
N LEU A 5 7.01 -6.30 -2.84
CA LEU A 5 6.13 -5.20 -3.22
C LEU A 5 5.89 -4.28 -2.03
N SER A 6 5.99 -2.99 -2.27
CA SER A 6 5.51 -1.97 -1.35
C SER A 6 5.12 -0.69 -2.09
N GLY A 7 4.48 0.24 -1.40
CA GLY A 7 4.08 1.51 -2.01
C GLY A 7 3.47 2.47 -1.01
N LEU A 8 3.39 3.74 -1.41
CA LEU A 8 2.78 4.80 -0.62
C LEU A 8 1.62 5.45 -1.37
N GLN A 9 0.59 5.80 -0.62
CA GLN A 9 -0.50 6.63 -1.12
C GLN A 9 -0.05 8.09 -1.17
N PRO A 10 -0.26 8.81 -2.28
CA PRO A 10 0.10 10.22 -2.43
C PRO A 10 -0.93 11.11 -1.70
N SER A 11 -0.89 11.11 -0.37
CA SER A 11 -1.86 11.77 0.51
C SER A 11 -1.40 13.14 1.04
N GLY A 12 -0.34 13.71 0.49
CA GLY A 12 0.27 14.98 0.90
C GLY A 12 1.78 14.86 1.11
N GLN A 13 2.37 15.82 1.81
CA GLN A 13 3.80 15.80 2.12
C GLN A 13 4.13 14.62 3.05
N LEU A 14 5.21 13.91 2.71
CA LEU A 14 5.71 12.84 3.57
C LEU A 14 6.39 13.47 4.80
N HIS A 15 6.20 12.82 5.93
CA HIS A 15 6.81 13.20 7.19
C HIS A 15 7.78 12.11 7.67
N LEU A 16 8.54 12.41 8.72
CA LEU A 16 9.54 11.50 9.27
C LEU A 16 8.96 10.11 9.62
N GLY A 17 7.69 10.04 10.02
CA GLY A 17 6.99 8.79 10.27
C GLY A 17 6.81 7.93 9.00
N ASN A 18 6.57 8.53 7.83
CA ASN A 18 6.53 7.80 6.56
C ASN A 18 7.90 7.27 6.17
N TYR A 19 8.95 8.07 6.39
CA TYR A 19 10.32 7.61 6.16
C TYR A 19 10.66 6.40 7.04
N ALA A 20 10.55 6.54 8.36
CA ALA A 20 10.90 5.48 9.29
C ALA A 20 10.00 4.24 9.17
N GLY A 21 8.70 4.45 8.92
CA GLY A 21 7.70 3.38 8.85
C GLY A 21 7.69 2.59 7.53
N ALA A 22 8.11 3.21 6.42
CA ALA A 22 8.01 2.60 5.10
C ALA A 22 9.28 2.78 4.24
N ILE A 23 9.68 4.02 3.92
CA ILE A 23 10.69 4.27 2.88
C ILE A 23 12.04 3.67 3.26
N LYS A 24 12.43 3.78 4.53
CA LYS A 24 13.67 3.19 5.03
C LYS A 24 13.74 1.69 4.74
N GLN A 25 12.62 0.97 4.83
CA GLN A 25 12.57 -0.46 4.51
C GLN A 25 12.83 -0.72 3.03
N PHE A 26 12.32 0.12 2.13
CA PHE A 26 12.56 -0.03 0.70
C PHE A 26 14.04 0.16 0.37
N VAL A 27 14.66 1.19 0.98
CA VAL A 27 16.10 1.46 0.83
C VAL A 27 16.95 0.34 1.40
N ASP A 28 16.59 -0.21 2.57
CA ASP A 28 17.32 -1.31 3.19
C ASP A 28 17.24 -2.61 2.36
N LEU A 29 16.11 -2.87 1.70
CA LEU A 29 15.86 -4.12 0.97
C LEU A 29 16.32 -4.09 -0.49
N GLN A 30 16.55 -2.91 -1.10
CA GLN A 30 16.77 -2.75 -2.54
C GLN A 30 18.02 -3.47 -3.08
N HIS A 31 19.03 -3.73 -2.24
CA HIS A 31 20.26 -4.37 -2.68
C HIS A 31 20.16 -5.89 -2.77
N ASP A 32 19.28 -6.50 -1.98
CA ASP A 32 19.18 -7.96 -1.82
C ASP A 32 17.89 -8.55 -2.41
N HIS A 33 16.96 -7.69 -2.88
CA HIS A 33 15.62 -8.10 -3.34
C HIS A 33 15.27 -7.47 -4.69
N GLU A 34 14.38 -8.13 -5.43
CA GLU A 34 13.71 -7.54 -6.59
C GLU A 34 12.56 -6.67 -6.07
N MET A 35 12.71 -5.35 -6.21
CA MET A 35 11.80 -4.37 -5.62
C MET A 35 10.77 -3.90 -6.63
N PHE A 36 9.50 -3.94 -6.24
CA PHE A 36 8.38 -3.27 -6.89
C PHE A 36 7.85 -2.20 -5.95
N VAL A 37 8.17 -0.94 -6.22
CA VAL A 37 7.78 0.19 -5.38
C VAL A 37 6.86 1.11 -6.17
N PHE A 38 5.62 1.25 -5.73
CA PHE A 38 4.62 2.01 -6.49
C PHE A 38 4.04 3.19 -5.73
N VAL A 39 3.53 4.15 -6.51
CA VAL A 39 2.71 5.25 -5.99
C VAL A 39 1.24 4.86 -6.15
N ALA A 40 0.54 4.71 -5.03
CA ALA A 40 -0.83 4.18 -4.97
C ALA A 40 -1.88 5.24 -5.37
N SER A 41 -1.85 5.67 -6.64
CA SER A 41 -2.65 6.77 -7.17
C SER A 41 -4.16 6.50 -7.19
N TYR A 42 -4.59 5.26 -7.46
CA TYR A 42 -6.01 4.91 -7.40
C TYR A 42 -6.54 4.89 -5.97
N HIS A 43 -5.72 4.44 -5.00
CA HIS A 43 -6.09 4.48 -3.59
C HIS A 43 -6.33 5.92 -3.10
N ALA A 44 -5.58 6.89 -3.61
CA ALA A 44 -5.72 8.30 -3.27
C ALA A 44 -7.09 8.87 -3.66
N LEU A 45 -7.75 8.34 -4.69
CA LEU A 45 -9.08 8.75 -5.13
C LEU A 45 -10.17 8.54 -4.05
N THR A 46 -9.91 7.74 -3.04
CA THR A 46 -10.83 7.57 -1.92
C THR A 46 -10.96 8.85 -1.08
N THR A 47 -9.93 9.70 -1.07
CA THR A 47 -9.86 10.92 -0.24
C THR A 47 -9.64 12.19 -1.07
N ILE A 48 -8.73 12.19 -2.03
CA ILE A 48 -8.38 13.37 -2.84
C ILE A 48 -9.34 13.48 -4.03
N LYS A 49 -9.94 14.65 -4.19
CA LYS A 49 -10.91 14.94 -5.26
C LYS A 49 -10.42 16.00 -6.25
N ASP A 50 -9.41 16.78 -5.89
CA ASP A 50 -8.79 17.75 -6.80
C ASP A 50 -7.72 17.05 -7.68
N PRO A 51 -7.88 17.06 -9.02
CA PRO A 51 -6.91 16.47 -9.93
C PRO A 51 -5.54 17.17 -9.92
N ALA A 52 -5.49 18.47 -9.63
CA ALA A 52 -4.23 19.20 -9.58
C ALA A 52 -3.43 18.83 -8.33
N GLU A 53 -4.10 18.75 -7.19
CA GLU A 53 -3.53 18.26 -5.93
C GLU A 53 -3.02 16.83 -6.08
N LEU A 54 -3.81 15.93 -6.65
CA LEU A 54 -3.41 14.53 -6.84
C LEU A 54 -2.14 14.42 -7.70
N ARG A 55 -2.07 15.16 -8.81
CA ARG A 55 -0.87 15.15 -9.67
C ARG A 55 0.37 15.69 -8.95
N ALA A 56 0.20 16.77 -8.17
CA ALA A 56 1.30 17.33 -7.38
C ALA A 56 1.81 16.32 -6.34
N ASN A 57 0.89 15.66 -5.61
CA ASN A 57 1.23 14.68 -4.59
C ASN A 57 1.88 13.43 -5.18
N ILE A 58 1.42 12.92 -6.34
CA ILE A 58 2.06 11.80 -7.04
C ILE A 58 3.52 12.13 -7.36
N ARG A 59 3.75 13.32 -7.94
CA ARG A 59 5.11 13.78 -8.27
C ARG A 59 5.97 13.90 -7.03
N GLN A 60 5.42 14.43 -5.94
CA GLN A 60 6.15 14.60 -4.70
C GLN A 60 6.61 13.26 -4.12
N VAL A 61 5.74 12.24 -4.07
CA VAL A 61 6.11 10.91 -3.58
C VAL A 61 7.27 10.30 -4.36
N VAL A 62 7.29 10.47 -5.70
CA VAL A 62 8.42 9.98 -6.51
C VAL A 62 9.71 10.72 -6.16
N ILE A 63 9.65 12.04 -6.00
CA ILE A 63 10.80 12.85 -5.57
C ILE A 63 11.30 12.37 -4.20
N ASP A 64 10.40 12.14 -3.27
CA ASP A 64 10.73 11.70 -1.92
C ASP A 64 11.36 10.30 -1.91
N TYR A 65 10.86 9.36 -2.72
CA TYR A 65 11.48 8.05 -2.88
C TYR A 65 12.96 8.16 -3.26
N LEU A 66 13.25 8.97 -4.27
CA LEU A 66 14.62 9.17 -4.75
C LEU A 66 15.48 9.94 -3.74
N ALA A 67 14.92 11.00 -3.13
CA ALA A 67 15.62 11.82 -2.14
C ALA A 67 15.99 11.04 -0.88
N PHE A 68 15.16 10.08 -0.48
CA PHE A 68 15.43 9.21 0.67
C PHE A 68 16.33 8.01 0.36
N GLY A 69 16.79 7.87 -0.89
CA GLY A 69 17.82 6.90 -1.27
C GLY A 69 17.32 5.64 -1.96
N LEU A 70 16.06 5.61 -2.44
CA LEU A 70 15.66 4.56 -3.35
C LEU A 70 16.35 4.79 -4.70
N ASP A 71 17.17 3.83 -5.12
CA ASP A 71 18.05 3.95 -6.29
C ASP A 71 17.36 3.34 -7.54
N ALA A 72 16.90 4.23 -8.42
CA ALA A 72 16.25 3.83 -9.68
C ALA A 72 17.23 3.29 -10.74
N ASP A 73 18.54 3.43 -10.56
CA ASP A 73 19.54 2.91 -11.48
C ASP A 73 19.87 1.44 -11.20
N LEU A 74 19.45 0.90 -10.05
CA LEU A 74 19.58 -0.51 -9.74
C LEU A 74 18.62 -1.36 -10.60
N PRO A 75 19.12 -2.35 -11.35
CA PRO A 75 18.31 -3.11 -12.31
C PRO A 75 17.19 -3.94 -11.65
N GLN A 76 17.30 -4.22 -10.36
CA GLN A 76 16.28 -4.94 -9.59
C GLN A 76 15.24 -4.01 -8.93
N VAL A 77 15.34 -2.68 -9.07
CA VAL A 77 14.42 -1.72 -8.49
C VAL A 77 13.47 -1.20 -9.57
N ASN A 78 12.17 -1.47 -9.39
CA ASN A 78 11.10 -1.03 -10.28
C ASN A 78 10.24 0.00 -9.54
N ILE A 79 10.33 1.26 -9.96
CA ILE A 79 9.47 2.34 -9.44
C ILE A 79 8.41 2.64 -10.50
N TYR A 80 7.12 2.62 -10.11
CA TYR A 80 6.04 2.85 -11.07
C TYR A 80 4.81 3.53 -10.44
N LEU A 81 3.95 4.07 -11.28
CA LEU A 81 2.66 4.59 -10.86
C LEU A 81 1.59 3.50 -11.03
N GLN A 82 0.74 3.31 -10.03
CA GLN A 82 -0.34 2.32 -10.08
C GLN A 82 -1.20 2.48 -11.34
N GLN A 83 -1.48 3.71 -11.75
CA GLN A 83 -2.27 4.03 -12.94
C GLN A 83 -1.63 3.61 -14.27
N ASP A 84 -0.32 3.36 -14.29
CA ASP A 84 0.39 2.91 -15.49
C ASP A 84 0.26 1.39 -15.68
N VAL A 85 -0.39 0.70 -14.73
CA VAL A 85 -0.72 -0.73 -14.78
C VAL A 85 -2.24 -0.93 -14.75
N PRO A 86 -2.98 -0.64 -15.85
CA PRO A 86 -4.45 -0.71 -15.86
C PRO A 86 -5.02 -2.08 -15.49
N ALA A 87 -4.26 -3.15 -15.74
CA ALA A 87 -4.62 -4.53 -15.39
C ALA A 87 -4.92 -4.73 -13.90
N VAL A 88 -4.41 -3.86 -13.02
CA VAL A 88 -4.74 -3.87 -11.58
C VAL A 88 -6.25 -3.69 -11.37
N THR A 89 -6.92 -2.87 -12.18
CA THR A 89 -8.37 -2.66 -12.06
C THR A 89 -9.17 -3.87 -12.56
N GLU A 90 -8.70 -4.56 -13.59
CA GLU A 90 -9.28 -5.81 -14.06
C GLU A 90 -9.13 -6.91 -13.01
N LEU A 91 -7.93 -7.05 -12.44
CA LEU A 91 -7.68 -8.01 -11.37
C LEU A 91 -8.53 -7.71 -10.14
N THR A 92 -8.73 -6.43 -9.80
CA THR A 92 -9.64 -6.01 -8.72
C THR A 92 -11.05 -6.54 -8.94
N TRP A 93 -11.56 -6.48 -10.18
CA TRP A 93 -12.87 -7.04 -10.51
C TRP A 93 -12.90 -8.55 -10.33
N LEU A 94 -11.90 -9.27 -10.87
CA LEU A 94 -11.81 -10.72 -10.76
C LEU A 94 -11.75 -11.19 -9.30
N LEU A 95 -10.95 -10.53 -8.47
CA LEU A 95 -10.87 -10.81 -7.03
C LEU A 95 -12.17 -10.47 -6.29
N SER A 96 -12.88 -9.41 -6.73
CA SER A 96 -14.19 -9.07 -6.17
C SER A 96 -15.22 -10.18 -6.36
N CYS A 97 -15.12 -10.96 -7.45
CA CYS A 97 -16.04 -12.07 -7.72
C CYS A 97 -15.86 -13.26 -6.77
N VAL A 98 -14.69 -13.40 -6.13
CA VAL A 98 -14.42 -14.46 -5.14
C VAL A 98 -14.40 -13.95 -3.70
N CYS A 99 -14.52 -12.62 -3.50
CA CYS A 99 -14.50 -11.99 -2.17
C CYS A 99 -15.89 -12.04 -1.52
N PRO A 100 -16.06 -12.71 -0.37
CA PRO A 100 -17.33 -12.64 0.35
C PRO A 100 -17.59 -11.23 0.89
N LYS A 101 -18.79 -10.70 0.76
CA LYS A 101 -19.18 -9.42 1.34
C LYS A 101 -18.86 -9.34 2.84
N SER A 102 -19.08 -10.42 3.57
CA SER A 102 -18.79 -10.51 5.01
C SER A 102 -17.32 -10.28 5.36
N GLN A 103 -16.38 -10.52 4.45
CA GLN A 103 -14.95 -10.24 4.64
C GLN A 103 -14.72 -8.73 4.62
N MET A 104 -15.35 -8.02 3.71
CA MET A 104 -15.28 -6.55 3.63
C MET A 104 -16.00 -5.88 4.82
N ASP A 105 -17.12 -6.44 5.27
CA ASP A 105 -17.85 -5.93 6.45
C ASP A 105 -16.99 -6.02 7.76
N LYS A 106 -16.04 -6.95 7.80
CA LYS A 106 -15.11 -7.12 8.94
C LYS A 106 -13.87 -6.24 8.85
N ALA A 107 -13.59 -5.62 7.70
CA ALA A 107 -12.46 -4.71 7.56
C ALA A 107 -12.70 -3.47 8.46
N THR A 108 -11.90 -3.35 9.52
CA THR A 108 -12.05 -2.31 10.56
C THR A 108 -11.82 -0.91 9.99
N THR A 109 -10.87 -0.77 9.08
CA THR A 109 -10.43 0.52 8.54
C THR A 109 -11.55 1.32 7.84
N TYR A 110 -12.53 0.65 7.21
CA TYR A 110 -13.70 1.35 6.63
C TYR A 110 -14.51 2.07 7.70
N LYS A 111 -14.83 1.36 8.79
CA LYS A 111 -15.63 1.91 9.90
C LYS A 111 -14.91 3.07 10.57
N ASP A 112 -13.61 2.94 10.80
CA ASP A 112 -12.77 3.96 11.41
C ASP A 112 -12.68 5.22 10.54
N LYS A 113 -12.52 5.08 9.23
CA LYS A 113 -12.46 6.20 8.29
C LYS A 113 -13.79 6.93 8.20
N VAL A 114 -14.91 6.21 8.17
CA VAL A 114 -16.25 6.81 8.17
C VAL A 114 -16.52 7.53 9.50
N ALA A 115 -16.14 6.96 10.64
CA ALA A 115 -16.25 7.60 11.94
C ALA A 115 -15.42 8.90 12.04
N LYS A 116 -14.32 9.00 11.28
CA LYS A 116 -13.49 10.21 11.14
C LYS A 116 -14.00 11.21 10.09
N GLY A 117 -15.21 11.02 9.55
CA GLY A 117 -15.86 11.95 8.62
C GLY A 117 -15.45 11.77 7.14
N ILE A 118 -14.71 10.72 6.78
CA ILE A 118 -14.43 10.41 5.38
C ILE A 118 -15.71 9.88 4.73
N SER A 119 -16.01 10.38 3.51
CA SER A 119 -17.21 9.97 2.77
C SER A 119 -17.25 8.46 2.54
N ALA A 120 -18.34 7.83 2.93
CA ALA A 120 -18.60 6.39 2.78
C ALA A 120 -18.87 6.04 1.32
N SER A 121 -17.83 6.00 0.48
CA SER A 121 -17.92 5.57 -0.92
C SER A 121 -17.72 4.06 -1.07
N VAL A 122 -18.21 3.49 -2.18
CA VAL A 122 -17.96 2.09 -2.53
C VAL A 122 -16.44 1.84 -2.66
N GLY A 123 -15.70 2.77 -3.26
CA GLY A 123 -14.24 2.66 -3.35
C GLY A 123 -13.55 2.59 -1.98
N LEU A 124 -14.03 3.36 -0.98
CA LEU A 124 -13.53 3.27 0.38
C LEU A 124 -13.88 1.92 1.04
N PHE A 125 -14.99 1.31 0.68
CA PHE A 125 -15.39 0.00 1.19
C PHE A 125 -14.59 -1.14 0.56
N THR A 126 -14.28 -1.05 -0.74
CA THR A 126 -13.67 -2.12 -1.54
C THR A 126 -12.16 -1.96 -1.77
N TYR A 127 -11.52 -0.86 -1.31
CA TYR A 127 -10.08 -0.65 -1.53
C TYR A 127 -9.17 -1.81 -1.04
N PRO A 128 -9.53 -2.65 -0.04
CA PRO A 128 -8.69 -3.79 0.31
C PRO A 128 -8.59 -4.83 -0.82
N ILE A 129 -9.60 -4.91 -1.71
CA ILE A 129 -9.55 -5.78 -2.89
C ILE A 129 -8.61 -5.17 -3.94
N LEU A 130 -8.63 -3.85 -4.14
CA LEU A 130 -7.66 -3.16 -4.99
C LEU A 130 -6.23 -3.36 -4.48
N GLN A 131 -6.01 -3.27 -3.18
CA GLN A 131 -4.70 -3.54 -2.57
C GLN A 131 -4.28 -5.00 -2.78
N ALA A 132 -5.21 -5.94 -2.69
CA ALA A 132 -4.93 -7.33 -3.01
C ALA A 132 -4.52 -7.52 -4.49
N ALA A 133 -5.14 -6.76 -5.40
CA ALA A 133 -4.79 -6.78 -6.82
C ALA A 133 -3.39 -6.18 -7.07
N ASP A 134 -3.02 -5.09 -6.39
CA ASP A 134 -1.67 -4.53 -6.45
C ASP A 134 -0.63 -5.58 -6.02
N ILE A 135 -0.90 -6.29 -4.93
CA ILE A 135 0.00 -7.30 -4.39
C ILE A 135 0.08 -8.51 -5.33
N LEU A 136 -1.04 -9.13 -5.65
CA LEU A 136 -1.07 -10.37 -6.42
C LEU A 136 -0.64 -10.17 -7.88
N GLY A 137 -0.82 -8.97 -8.43
CA GLY A 137 -0.46 -8.64 -9.81
C GLY A 137 1.03 -8.68 -10.11
N VAL A 138 1.90 -8.57 -9.09
CA VAL A 138 3.36 -8.66 -9.25
C VAL A 138 3.95 -9.96 -8.68
N ASP A 139 3.10 -10.85 -8.15
CA ASP A 139 3.52 -12.16 -7.61
C ASP A 139 4.67 -12.06 -6.57
N PRO A 140 4.53 -11.28 -5.48
CA PRO A 140 5.60 -11.05 -4.54
C PRO A 140 5.83 -12.24 -3.62
N ASP A 141 7.07 -12.39 -3.14
CA ASP A 141 7.39 -13.30 -2.03
C ASP A 141 7.06 -12.68 -0.68
N ILE A 142 7.28 -11.36 -0.56
CA ILE A 142 7.20 -10.64 0.71
C ILE A 142 6.50 -9.30 0.49
N VAL A 143 5.63 -8.96 1.44
CA VAL A 143 4.99 -7.64 1.52
C VAL A 143 5.35 -7.01 2.88
N PRO A 144 6.31 -6.07 2.91
CA PRO A 144 6.66 -5.35 4.12
C PRO A 144 5.59 -4.30 4.43
N VAL A 145 5.02 -4.37 5.63
CA VAL A 145 3.93 -3.47 6.05
C VAL A 145 4.07 -3.10 7.54
N GLY A 146 3.48 -1.98 7.91
CA GLY A 146 3.20 -1.67 9.30
C GLY A 146 2.12 -2.59 9.89
N GLU A 147 2.03 -2.67 11.22
CA GLU A 147 1.05 -3.52 11.91
C GLU A 147 -0.41 -3.18 11.52
N ASP A 148 -0.69 -1.90 11.27
CA ASP A 148 -2.00 -1.40 10.83
C ASP A 148 -2.44 -1.95 9.45
N GLN A 149 -1.51 -2.41 8.62
CA GLN A 149 -1.77 -2.98 7.30
C GLN A 149 -1.80 -4.52 7.30
N ARG A 150 -1.46 -5.17 8.41
CA ARG A 150 -1.44 -6.65 8.51
C ARG A 150 -2.77 -7.26 8.05
N GLN A 151 -3.90 -6.71 8.50
CA GLN A 151 -5.22 -7.21 8.13
C GLN A 151 -5.45 -7.21 6.62
N HIS A 152 -4.98 -6.17 5.91
CA HIS A 152 -5.14 -6.09 4.45
C HIS A 152 -4.32 -7.15 3.71
N VAL A 153 -3.11 -7.46 4.20
CA VAL A 153 -2.30 -8.53 3.60
C VAL A 153 -2.92 -9.90 3.90
N GLU A 154 -3.52 -10.12 5.08
CA GLU A 154 -4.26 -11.35 5.35
C GLU A 154 -5.50 -11.48 4.44
N ILE A 155 -6.23 -10.39 4.18
CA ILE A 155 -7.31 -10.38 3.17
C ILE A 155 -6.76 -10.77 1.79
N THR A 156 -5.60 -10.27 1.40
CA THR A 156 -4.94 -10.63 0.14
C THR A 156 -4.64 -12.12 0.06
N ARG A 157 -4.09 -12.70 1.13
CA ARG A 157 -3.79 -14.13 1.24
C ARG A 157 -5.05 -14.99 1.09
N ASP A 158 -6.11 -14.61 1.79
CA ASP A 158 -7.42 -15.27 1.68
C ASP A 158 -7.97 -15.21 0.25
N LEU A 159 -7.86 -14.06 -0.42
CA LEU A 159 -8.33 -13.89 -1.79
C LEU A 159 -7.52 -14.72 -2.78
N ALA A 160 -6.19 -14.79 -2.63
CA ALA A 160 -5.33 -15.65 -3.44
C ALA A 160 -5.73 -17.13 -3.30
N GLN A 161 -5.94 -17.61 -2.07
CA GLN A 161 -6.36 -18.99 -1.81
C GLN A 161 -7.75 -19.28 -2.40
N ARG A 162 -8.72 -18.36 -2.24
CA ARG A 162 -10.06 -18.52 -2.80
C ARG A 162 -10.06 -18.54 -4.31
N PHE A 163 -9.27 -17.67 -4.93
CA PHE A 163 -9.13 -17.62 -6.37
C PHE A 163 -8.51 -18.92 -6.91
N ASN A 164 -7.41 -19.37 -6.30
CA ASN A 164 -6.77 -20.63 -6.66
C ASN A 164 -7.73 -21.82 -6.50
N HIS A 165 -8.47 -21.88 -5.39
CA HIS A 165 -9.45 -22.94 -5.18
C HIS A 165 -10.58 -22.93 -6.24
N ALA A 166 -10.99 -21.76 -6.72
CA ALA A 166 -12.09 -21.63 -7.68
C ALA A 166 -11.65 -21.87 -9.13
N TYR A 167 -10.41 -21.51 -9.50
CA TYR A 167 -10.01 -21.39 -10.90
C TYR A 167 -8.67 -22.08 -11.25
N ALA A 168 -7.97 -22.66 -10.29
CA ALA A 168 -6.69 -23.32 -10.50
C ALA A 168 -6.75 -24.81 -10.09
N SER A 169 -5.72 -25.56 -10.44
CA SER A 169 -5.47 -26.89 -9.87
C SER A 169 -4.53 -26.79 -8.67
N GLU A 170 -4.51 -27.84 -7.83
CA GLU A 170 -3.60 -27.88 -6.67
C GLU A 170 -2.12 -27.82 -7.08
N ASP A 171 -1.79 -28.41 -8.26
CA ASP A 171 -0.42 -28.47 -8.78
C ASP A 171 0.00 -27.22 -9.56
N ASP A 172 -0.95 -26.35 -9.93
CA ASP A 172 -0.69 -25.15 -10.74
C ASP A 172 -1.55 -23.97 -10.25
N PRO A 173 -1.19 -23.36 -9.12
CA PRO A 173 -1.89 -22.23 -8.57
C PRO A 173 -1.66 -20.96 -9.44
N VAL A 174 -2.72 -20.17 -9.65
CA VAL A 174 -2.63 -18.88 -10.36
C VAL A 174 -1.85 -17.85 -9.55
N PHE A 175 -2.10 -17.80 -8.24
CA PHE A 175 -1.44 -16.86 -7.36
C PHE A 175 -0.59 -17.57 -6.31
N LYS A 176 0.62 -17.07 -6.12
CA LYS A 176 1.42 -17.34 -4.95
C LYS A 176 0.82 -16.61 -3.74
N VAL A 177 0.82 -17.27 -2.59
CA VAL A 177 0.37 -16.65 -1.34
C VAL A 177 1.56 -15.93 -0.70
N PRO A 178 1.59 -14.59 -0.67
CA PRO A 178 2.75 -13.84 -0.19
C PRO A 178 2.94 -13.95 1.32
N ASP A 179 4.19 -13.82 1.78
CA ASP A 179 4.50 -13.69 3.20
C ASP A 179 4.34 -12.25 3.68
N VAL A 180 3.80 -12.08 4.88
CA VAL A 180 3.71 -10.78 5.55
C VAL A 180 5.00 -10.53 6.32
N MET A 181 5.67 -9.41 6.04
CA MET A 181 6.80 -8.96 6.85
C MET A 181 6.36 -7.75 7.68
N VAL A 182 6.13 -7.96 8.96
CA VAL A 182 5.90 -6.86 9.91
C VAL A 182 7.18 -6.58 10.66
N ARG A 183 7.69 -5.35 10.57
CA ARG A 183 8.87 -4.94 11.32
C ARG A 183 8.46 -4.35 12.67
N ALA A 184 9.03 -4.92 13.72
CA ALA A 184 8.79 -4.47 15.09
C ALA A 184 9.47 -3.11 15.40
N ASP A 185 10.50 -2.74 14.63
CA ASP A 185 11.27 -1.50 14.76
C ASP A 185 10.71 -0.34 13.91
N ALA A 186 9.73 -0.62 13.06
CA ALA A 186 8.94 0.42 12.37
C ALA A 186 7.86 0.99 13.31
N GLY A 187 8.23 1.23 14.56
CA GLY A 187 7.33 1.78 15.56
C GLY A 187 6.74 3.12 15.12
N ASP A 188 5.49 3.37 15.48
CA ASP A 188 4.86 4.65 15.29
C ASP A 188 5.72 5.73 15.96
N LEU A 189 6.30 6.63 15.15
CA LEU A 189 6.98 7.79 15.70
C LEU A 189 5.92 8.70 16.33
N PRO A 190 6.09 9.06 17.61
CA PRO A 190 5.18 10.01 18.25
C PRO A 190 5.38 11.40 17.65
N GLY A 191 4.28 12.10 17.39
CA GLY A 191 4.30 13.54 17.17
C GLY A 191 4.70 14.28 18.44
N LEU A 192 4.84 15.61 18.36
CA LEU A 192 5.14 16.44 19.54
C LEU A 192 4.03 16.42 20.60
N ASP A 193 2.84 15.99 20.24
CA ASP A 193 1.68 15.78 21.11
C ASP A 193 1.69 14.41 21.82
N GLY A 194 2.66 13.54 21.50
CA GLY A 194 2.77 12.18 22.02
C GLY A 194 1.87 11.15 21.33
N GLU A 195 1.02 11.57 20.39
CA GLU A 195 0.19 10.69 19.57
C GLU A 195 0.95 10.26 18.30
N LYS A 196 0.44 9.24 17.59
CA LYS A 196 1.04 8.81 16.30
C LYS A 196 1.14 9.97 15.33
N MET A 197 2.32 10.23 14.78
CA MET A 197 2.55 11.24 13.75
C MET A 197 1.73 10.90 12.49
N SER A 198 0.89 11.84 12.03
CA SER A 198 0.00 11.64 10.89
C SER A 198 -0.31 12.96 10.20
N THR A 199 -0.21 12.98 8.85
CA THR A 199 -0.68 14.11 8.04
C THR A 199 -2.14 14.46 8.30
N SER A 200 -2.97 13.46 8.59
CA SER A 200 -4.40 13.65 8.85
C SER A 200 -4.72 14.33 10.18
N TYR A 201 -3.77 14.37 11.11
CA TYR A 201 -3.97 14.97 12.45
C TYR A 201 -3.37 16.37 12.58
N GLY A 202 -2.66 16.87 11.56
CA GLY A 202 -2.00 18.18 11.60
C GLY A 202 -0.93 18.31 12.68
N ASN A 203 -0.51 17.20 13.28
CA ASN A 203 0.52 17.14 14.32
C ASN A 203 1.94 16.95 13.75
N ILE A 204 2.09 17.25 12.46
CA ILE A 204 3.38 17.31 11.77
C ILE A 204 4.04 18.65 12.12
N ASN A 205 4.38 18.84 13.35
CA ASN A 205 5.30 19.92 13.70
C ASN A 205 6.71 19.40 13.50
N ASP A 206 7.13 19.28 12.23
CA ASP A 206 8.55 19.14 11.91
C ASP A 206 9.17 20.54 12.04
N PRO A 207 10.05 20.76 13.04
CA PRO A 207 10.72 22.05 13.19
C PRO A 207 11.70 22.37 12.05
N PHE A 208 11.88 21.45 11.09
CA PHE A 208 12.75 21.58 9.93
C PHE A 208 11.99 21.78 8.61
N LEU A 209 10.65 21.81 8.62
CA LEU A 209 9.85 22.18 7.45
C LEU A 209 9.42 23.65 7.60
N PRO A 210 9.65 24.51 6.56
CA PRO A 210 9.24 25.90 6.58
C PRO A 210 7.73 26.09 6.58
#